data_58f0e19f974ab2074e55015993c0aa66
#
_entry.id   58f0e19f974ab2074e55015993c0aa66
#
_cell.length_a   1.000
_cell.length_b   1.000
_cell.length_c   1.000
_cell.angle_alpha   90.00
_cell.angle_beta   90.00
_cell.angle_gamma   90.00
#
_symmetry.space_group_name_H-M   'P 1'
#
loop_
_entity.id
_entity.type
_entity.pdbx_description
1 polymer ?
#
loop_
_entity_poly.entity_id
_entity_poly.type
_entity_poly.pdbx_seq_one_letter_code
_entity_poly.pdbx_strand_id
1 'polypeptide(L)'
;MSTLSVVIPALNEEKGIGEIIRRVLAVRARLTEAGIQEMEIIVVDDGSRDRTAEVVSGFDGVRLIQHPANRGYGAALKTGFSQARGEWLAFLDADGTYPPERLPEMCQAAMEAQADVVIGSRMSGESSEMPFTRRLGNRFFAGLLSLVGNTHVADSASGMRVLRREALIQLYPLPDGLQFTPAMSTRALHEQLKMIEVPIPYRERVGRSKLSVLRDGARFLKTIIWTALSYNPVRILGLLGLGMLAVAAFIGLGLMGARVWGITTLGSWGVFGAFAALVFGVSGVSVFALGATFNYLVTLFHSGAVRQGLFGKPVFNPPLDRHFGWMGLLTGFGGLVLGVASMALGLNGWPVARLWLYLLGGALLVLVGLQLLISWIVMRVLEELSQRDALAARDQVGS
;
A
#
# COMPACT_ATOMS: atom_id res chain seq x y z
N MET A 1 19.64 21.08 19.86
CA MET A 1 20.80 20.73 19.01
C MET A 1 20.43 19.49 18.24
N SER A 2 20.38 19.57 16.90
CA SER A 2 19.95 18.41 16.09
C SER A 2 21.03 17.33 16.06
N THR A 3 20.64 16.11 16.37
CA THR A 3 21.50 14.93 16.45
C THR A 3 21.07 13.88 15.42
N LEU A 4 22.02 13.18 14.78
CA LEU A 4 21.78 12.17 13.76
C LEU A 4 22.30 10.80 14.22
N SER A 5 21.47 9.78 14.15
CA SER A 5 21.90 8.39 14.27
C SER A 5 21.90 7.73 12.90
N VAL A 6 23.05 7.27 12.43
CA VAL A 6 23.21 6.53 11.17
C VAL A 6 23.24 5.04 11.47
N VAL A 7 22.23 4.31 11.02
CA VAL A 7 22.11 2.86 11.18
C VAL A 7 22.52 2.15 9.90
N ILE A 8 23.43 1.20 10.02
CA ILE A 8 23.98 0.42 8.90
C ILE A 8 23.72 -1.07 9.17
N PRO A 9 22.72 -1.69 8.54
CA PRO A 9 22.52 -3.12 8.64
C PRO A 9 23.56 -3.85 7.82
N ALA A 10 24.19 -4.85 8.40
CA ALA A 10 25.24 -5.63 7.75
C ALA A 10 24.99 -7.14 7.88
N LEU A 11 25.21 -7.89 6.80
CA LEU A 11 25.19 -9.35 6.79
C LEU A 11 26.21 -9.85 5.76
N ASN A 12 27.32 -10.44 6.21
CA ASN A 12 28.41 -10.91 5.37
C ASN A 12 28.90 -9.80 4.41
N GLU A 13 29.34 -8.69 4.96
CA GLU A 13 29.80 -7.48 4.25
C GLU A 13 31.25 -7.11 4.65
N GLU A 14 32.10 -8.10 5.00
CA GLU A 14 33.50 -7.87 5.43
C GLU A 14 34.32 -7.02 4.46
N LYS A 15 33.99 -7.07 3.15
CA LYS A 15 34.72 -6.37 2.09
C LYS A 15 34.27 -4.90 1.92
N GLY A 16 33.03 -4.57 2.27
CA GLY A 16 32.44 -3.27 2.02
C GLY A 16 32.26 -2.40 3.26
N ILE A 17 31.96 -3.03 4.42
CA ILE A 17 31.54 -2.31 5.61
C ILE A 17 32.58 -1.30 6.12
N GLY A 18 33.87 -1.64 6.08
CA GLY A 18 34.94 -0.75 6.53
C GLY A 18 35.09 0.52 5.68
N GLU A 19 34.83 0.42 4.38
CA GLU A 19 34.84 1.59 3.50
C GLU A 19 33.61 2.48 3.77
N ILE A 20 32.43 1.90 3.91
CA ILE A 20 31.20 2.65 4.20
C ILE A 20 31.34 3.40 5.53
N ILE A 21 31.85 2.77 6.58
CA ILE A 21 32.07 3.44 7.88
C ILE A 21 33.03 4.64 7.71
N ARG A 22 34.16 4.47 7.02
CA ARG A 22 35.10 5.58 6.77
C ARG A 22 34.45 6.74 6.02
N ARG A 23 33.66 6.44 4.99
CA ARG A 23 32.92 7.45 4.20
C ARG A 23 31.84 8.16 5.02
N VAL A 24 31.12 7.46 5.91
CA VAL A 24 30.16 8.08 6.84
C VAL A 24 30.88 8.97 7.86
N LEU A 25 32.02 8.54 8.38
CA LEU A 25 32.84 9.36 9.30
C LEU A 25 33.36 10.63 8.61
N ALA A 26 33.74 10.54 7.34
CA ALA A 26 34.29 11.66 6.57
C ALA A 26 33.26 12.79 6.30
N VAL A 27 31.95 12.52 6.35
CA VAL A 27 30.95 13.56 6.13
C VAL A 27 30.57 14.33 7.40
N ARG A 28 31.14 14.02 8.55
CA ARG A 28 30.81 14.65 9.84
C ARG A 28 30.90 16.18 9.80
N ALA A 29 31.97 16.75 9.24
CA ALA A 29 32.13 18.20 9.15
C ALA A 29 31.01 18.84 8.32
N ARG A 30 30.67 18.25 7.15
CA ARG A 30 29.60 18.72 6.30
C ARG A 30 28.20 18.57 6.92
N LEU A 31 28.00 17.56 7.78
CA LEU A 31 26.78 17.42 8.57
C LEU A 31 26.62 18.55 9.59
N THR A 32 27.74 19.00 10.20
CA THR A 32 27.71 20.17 11.10
C THR A 32 27.33 21.43 10.35
N GLU A 33 27.84 21.64 9.14
CA GLU A 33 27.45 22.75 8.26
C GLU A 33 25.96 22.67 7.87
N ALA A 34 25.44 21.47 7.70
CA ALA A 34 24.02 21.22 7.44
C ALA A 34 23.11 21.27 8.69
N GLY A 35 23.64 21.68 9.87
CA GLY A 35 22.86 21.87 11.11
C GLY A 35 22.81 20.67 12.04
N ILE A 36 23.50 19.57 11.75
CA ILE A 36 23.60 18.38 12.61
C ILE A 36 24.84 18.52 13.50
N GLN A 37 24.65 18.74 14.79
CA GLN A 37 25.74 19.00 15.75
C GLN A 37 26.47 17.72 16.17
N GLU A 38 25.74 16.64 16.34
CA GLU A 38 26.29 15.35 16.75
C GLU A 38 25.83 14.22 15.82
N MET A 39 26.74 13.28 15.56
CA MET A 39 26.45 12.08 14.77
C MET A 39 26.98 10.84 15.50
N GLU A 40 26.11 9.84 15.68
CA GLU A 40 26.50 8.48 16.06
C GLU A 40 26.32 7.51 14.89
N ILE A 41 27.15 6.46 14.87
CA ILE A 41 27.07 5.38 13.89
C ILE A 41 26.78 4.09 14.64
N ILE A 42 25.74 3.38 14.19
CA ILE A 42 25.32 2.10 14.75
C ILE A 42 25.33 1.08 13.61
N VAL A 43 26.22 0.11 13.69
CA VAL A 43 26.25 -1.02 12.79
C VAL A 43 25.53 -2.18 13.46
N VAL A 44 24.55 -2.76 12.75
CA VAL A 44 23.86 -3.96 13.23
C VAL A 44 24.24 -5.14 12.35
N ASP A 45 25.07 -6.01 12.90
CA ASP A 45 25.47 -7.26 12.28
C ASP A 45 24.38 -8.31 12.48
N ASP A 46 23.70 -8.67 11.40
CA ASP A 46 22.55 -9.57 11.40
C ASP A 46 22.97 -11.05 11.34
N GLY A 47 23.93 -11.43 12.17
CA GLY A 47 24.42 -12.81 12.29
C GLY A 47 25.35 -13.22 11.15
N SER A 48 26.31 -12.37 10.79
CA SER A 48 27.34 -12.67 9.79
C SER A 48 28.19 -13.89 10.17
N ARG A 49 28.68 -14.58 9.14
CA ARG A 49 29.58 -15.72 9.27
C ARG A 49 31.01 -15.44 8.81
N ASP A 50 31.22 -14.26 8.26
CA ASP A 50 32.52 -13.73 7.85
C ASP A 50 33.08 -12.76 8.91
N ARG A 51 34.12 -12.01 8.58
CA ARG A 51 34.79 -11.08 9.50
C ARG A 51 34.10 -9.71 9.61
N THR A 52 32.80 -9.59 9.22
CA THR A 52 32.08 -8.30 9.29
C THR A 52 32.17 -7.66 10.67
N ALA A 53 31.85 -8.39 11.73
CA ALA A 53 31.88 -7.89 13.10
C ALA A 53 33.29 -7.48 13.55
N GLU A 54 34.30 -8.26 13.19
CA GLU A 54 35.72 -7.95 13.48
C GLU A 54 36.15 -6.63 12.84
N VAL A 55 35.80 -6.44 11.55
CA VAL A 55 36.10 -5.21 10.82
C VAL A 55 35.46 -3.99 11.49
N VAL A 56 34.19 -4.09 11.88
CA VAL A 56 33.45 -3.00 12.55
C VAL A 56 34.07 -2.66 13.92
N SER A 57 34.47 -3.67 14.70
CA SER A 57 35.07 -3.49 16.02
C SER A 57 36.42 -2.73 15.99
N GLY A 58 37.06 -2.64 14.83
CA GLY A 58 38.25 -1.87 14.62
C GLY A 58 38.03 -0.36 14.46
N PHE A 59 36.78 0.13 14.49
CA PHE A 59 36.50 1.56 14.34
C PHE A 59 36.09 2.21 15.66
N ASP A 60 36.87 3.18 16.12
CA ASP A 60 36.51 3.98 17.29
C ASP A 60 35.27 4.83 17.05
N GLY A 61 34.41 4.91 18.05
CA GLY A 61 33.18 5.72 17.99
C GLY A 61 32.05 5.12 17.15
N VAL A 62 32.18 3.88 16.69
CA VAL A 62 31.13 3.10 16.02
C VAL A 62 30.59 2.05 16.98
N ARG A 63 29.28 2.05 17.17
CA ARG A 63 28.61 1.06 18.03
C ARG A 63 28.20 -0.16 17.22
N LEU A 64 28.78 -1.31 17.53
CA LEU A 64 28.39 -2.60 16.96
C LEU A 64 27.32 -3.27 17.83
N ILE A 65 26.26 -3.75 17.17
CA ILE A 65 25.24 -4.62 17.77
C ILE A 65 25.20 -5.89 16.95
N GLN A 66 25.22 -7.05 17.60
CA GLN A 66 25.23 -8.33 16.91
C GLN A 66 23.98 -9.13 17.22
N HIS A 67 23.34 -9.63 16.20
CA HIS A 67 22.30 -10.65 16.35
C HIS A 67 22.94 -12.06 16.42
N PRO A 68 22.46 -12.95 17.26
CA PRO A 68 22.99 -14.30 17.36
C PRO A 68 22.75 -15.15 16.10
N ALA A 69 21.77 -14.75 15.29
CA ALA A 69 21.42 -15.37 14.01
C ALA A 69 20.73 -14.33 13.11
N ASN A 70 20.67 -14.62 11.81
CA ASN A 70 19.97 -13.77 10.84
C ASN A 70 18.48 -13.63 11.19
N ARG A 71 18.06 -12.38 11.43
CA ARG A 71 16.67 -12.00 11.72
C ARG A 71 16.03 -11.22 10.57
N GLY A 72 16.82 -10.77 9.61
CA GLY A 72 16.42 -10.04 8.42
C GLY A 72 16.75 -8.55 8.46
N TYR A 73 16.82 -7.98 7.27
CA TYR A 73 17.20 -6.58 7.01
C TYR A 73 16.41 -5.57 7.86
N GLY A 74 15.07 -5.70 7.86
CA GLY A 74 14.21 -4.81 8.66
C GLY A 74 14.38 -5.03 10.15
N ALA A 75 14.65 -6.26 10.61
CA ALA A 75 14.93 -6.53 12.02
C ALA A 75 16.22 -5.86 12.46
N ALA A 76 17.28 -5.89 11.64
CA ALA A 76 18.53 -5.19 11.89
C ALA A 76 18.30 -3.67 12.00
N LEU A 77 17.55 -3.08 11.05
CA LEU A 77 17.19 -1.66 11.11
C LEU A 77 16.40 -1.31 12.38
N LYS A 78 15.40 -2.11 12.74
CA LYS A 78 14.60 -1.90 13.95
C LYS A 78 15.47 -1.96 15.22
N THR A 79 16.38 -2.91 15.29
CA THR A 79 17.35 -3.01 16.40
C THR A 79 18.23 -1.77 16.46
N GLY A 80 18.75 -1.30 15.33
CA GLY A 80 19.56 -0.07 15.29
C GLY A 80 18.76 1.15 15.73
N PHE A 81 17.56 1.33 15.24
CA PHE A 81 16.69 2.45 15.60
C PHE A 81 16.27 2.44 17.07
N SER A 82 16.04 1.28 17.66
CA SER A 82 15.70 1.17 19.09
C SER A 82 16.86 1.61 20.01
N GLN A 83 18.09 1.50 19.52
CA GLN A 83 19.30 1.88 20.24
C GLN A 83 19.82 3.27 19.87
N ALA A 84 19.26 3.87 18.82
CA ALA A 84 19.62 5.20 18.36
C ALA A 84 19.18 6.27 19.37
N ARG A 85 19.94 7.38 19.46
CA ARG A 85 19.67 8.51 20.36
C ARG A 85 19.33 9.79 19.62
N GLY A 86 19.67 9.87 18.32
CA GLY A 86 19.47 11.05 17.50
C GLY A 86 18.00 11.44 17.32
N GLU A 87 17.74 12.72 17.20
CA GLU A 87 16.46 13.29 16.76
C GLU A 87 16.13 12.87 15.33
N TRP A 88 17.16 12.88 14.49
CA TRP A 88 17.13 12.38 13.13
C TRP A 88 17.73 10.97 13.06
N LEU A 89 17.13 10.15 12.27
CA LEU A 89 17.55 8.79 11.99
C LEU A 89 17.89 8.67 10.51
N ALA A 90 19.05 8.11 10.20
CA ALA A 90 19.40 7.75 8.83
C ALA A 90 19.73 6.27 8.76
N PHE A 91 19.56 5.69 7.61
CA PHE A 91 20.10 4.37 7.30
C PHE A 91 20.57 4.30 5.85
N LEU A 92 21.56 3.44 5.63
CA LEU A 92 22.07 3.09 4.30
C LEU A 92 22.65 1.69 4.32
N ASP A 93 22.67 1.05 3.15
CA ASP A 93 23.17 -0.32 3.00
C ASP A 93 24.71 -0.37 3.08
N ALA A 94 25.24 -1.47 3.62
CA ALA A 94 26.68 -1.68 3.81
C ALA A 94 27.44 -2.05 2.52
N ASP A 95 26.75 -2.22 1.38
CA ASP A 95 27.27 -2.81 0.14
C ASP A 95 27.90 -1.82 -0.86
N GLY A 96 28.02 -0.56 -0.47
CA GLY A 96 28.63 0.50 -1.28
C GLY A 96 27.75 1.08 -2.39
N THR A 97 26.50 0.62 -2.54
CA THR A 97 25.58 1.10 -3.58
C THR A 97 25.10 2.53 -3.36
N TYR A 98 25.06 2.98 -2.11
CA TYR A 98 24.60 4.31 -1.71
C TYR A 98 25.75 5.23 -1.33
N PRO A 99 25.69 6.51 -1.73
CA PRO A 99 26.74 7.49 -1.41
C PRO A 99 26.50 8.16 -0.05
N PRO A 100 27.25 7.83 1.02
CA PRO A 100 27.14 8.51 2.32
C PRO A 100 27.39 10.02 2.21
N GLU A 101 28.09 10.46 1.18
CA GLU A 101 28.41 11.86 0.90
C GLU A 101 27.16 12.74 0.67
N ARG A 102 26.01 12.12 0.38
CA ARG A 102 24.72 12.79 0.22
C ARG A 102 23.92 12.95 1.51
N LEU A 103 24.37 12.35 2.62
CA LEU A 103 23.69 12.51 3.93
C LEU A 103 23.54 13.97 4.37
N PRO A 104 24.57 14.85 4.25
CA PRO A 104 24.41 16.25 4.62
C PRO A 104 23.32 16.96 3.80
N GLU A 105 23.30 16.76 2.49
CA GLU A 105 22.28 17.32 1.59
C GLU A 105 20.87 16.81 1.93
N MET A 106 20.71 15.52 2.24
CA MET A 106 19.45 14.94 2.65
C MET A 106 18.96 15.47 4.00
N CYS A 107 19.88 15.68 4.97
CA CYS A 107 19.56 16.29 6.26
C CYS A 107 19.15 17.77 6.10
N GLN A 108 19.87 18.52 5.29
CA GLN A 108 19.53 19.91 4.98
C GLN A 108 18.15 20.00 4.32
N ALA A 109 17.89 19.22 3.28
CA ALA A 109 16.60 19.17 2.61
C ALA A 109 15.46 18.75 3.58
N ALA A 110 15.73 17.84 4.52
CA ALA A 110 14.78 17.44 5.56
C ALA A 110 14.36 18.62 6.44
N MET A 111 15.32 19.42 6.88
CA MET A 111 15.10 20.56 7.76
C MET A 111 14.45 21.72 7.02
N GLU A 112 14.95 22.10 5.85
CA GLU A 112 14.41 23.20 5.02
C GLU A 112 12.97 22.93 4.59
N ALA A 113 12.69 21.71 4.14
CA ALA A 113 11.35 21.33 3.75
C ALA A 113 10.45 20.98 4.94
N GLN A 114 10.97 20.90 6.17
CA GLN A 114 10.26 20.31 7.31
C GLN A 114 9.67 18.93 6.95
N ALA A 115 10.47 18.09 6.30
CA ALA A 115 10.04 16.77 5.87
C ALA A 115 10.16 15.75 7.01
N ASP A 116 9.22 14.82 7.03
CA ASP A 116 9.22 13.71 7.98
C ASP A 116 10.13 12.57 7.52
N VAL A 117 10.18 12.36 6.19
CA VAL A 117 10.98 11.31 5.55
C VAL A 117 11.62 11.84 4.27
N VAL A 118 12.93 11.68 4.14
CA VAL A 118 13.70 11.97 2.93
C VAL A 118 14.19 10.67 2.34
N ILE A 119 13.93 10.45 1.06
CA ILE A 119 14.33 9.27 0.31
C ILE A 119 15.47 9.66 -0.62
N GLY A 120 16.64 9.00 -0.53
CA GLY A 120 17.68 9.10 -1.54
C GLY A 120 17.21 8.35 -2.80
N SER A 121 16.71 9.10 -3.79
CA SER A 121 16.09 8.52 -4.99
C SER A 121 17.12 8.19 -6.05
N ARG A 122 17.16 6.93 -6.46
CA ARG A 122 18.02 6.41 -7.54
C ARG A 122 17.40 6.61 -8.92
N MET A 123 16.15 7.10 -8.96
CA MET A 123 15.32 7.20 -10.18
C MET A 123 15.22 8.62 -10.71
N SER A 124 15.48 9.63 -9.89
CA SER A 124 15.24 11.05 -10.21
C SER A 124 16.51 11.81 -10.61
N GLY A 125 17.68 11.18 -10.62
CA GLY A 125 18.94 11.91 -10.78
C GLY A 125 19.91 11.33 -11.78
N GLU A 126 21.10 11.90 -11.71
CA GLU A 126 22.28 11.63 -12.48
C GLU A 126 22.61 10.14 -12.61
N SER A 127 23.55 9.78 -13.46
CA SER A 127 24.06 8.44 -13.77
C SER A 127 23.72 7.32 -12.77
N SER A 128 22.64 6.56 -13.07
CA SER A 128 22.29 5.38 -12.30
C SER A 128 22.71 4.11 -13.05
N GLU A 129 23.65 3.37 -12.49
CA GLU A 129 24.09 2.06 -13.00
C GLU A 129 23.09 0.93 -12.65
N MET A 130 21.83 1.28 -12.41
CA MET A 130 20.80 0.31 -12.04
C MET A 130 20.44 -0.60 -13.22
N PRO A 131 20.50 -1.94 -13.07
CA PRO A 131 20.06 -2.89 -14.08
C PRO A 131 18.62 -2.63 -14.52
N PHE A 132 18.37 -2.77 -15.85
CA PHE A 132 17.06 -2.49 -16.45
C PHE A 132 15.89 -3.20 -15.75
N THR A 133 16.06 -4.48 -15.38
CA THR A 133 15.04 -5.27 -14.69
C THR A 133 14.67 -4.69 -13.32
N ARG A 134 15.63 -4.18 -12.57
CA ARG A 134 15.40 -3.51 -11.28
C ARG A 134 14.74 -2.16 -11.47
N ARG A 135 15.15 -1.40 -12.50
CA ARG A 135 14.54 -0.11 -12.84
C ARG A 135 13.07 -0.28 -13.22
N LEU A 136 12.74 -1.30 -14.02
CA LEU A 136 11.36 -1.62 -14.40
C LEU A 136 10.53 -2.04 -13.18
N GLY A 137 11.07 -2.94 -12.34
CA GLY A 137 10.41 -3.35 -11.10
C GLY A 137 10.16 -2.18 -10.14
N ASN A 138 11.13 -1.30 -9.96
CA ASN A 138 10.96 -0.12 -9.09
C ASN A 138 9.91 0.86 -9.65
N ARG A 139 9.89 1.11 -10.97
CA ARG A 139 8.83 1.91 -11.61
C ARG A 139 7.44 1.32 -11.40
N PHE A 140 7.31 -0.01 -11.53
CA PHE A 140 6.04 -0.70 -11.29
C PHE A 140 5.57 -0.50 -9.83
N PHE A 141 6.45 -0.73 -8.86
CA PHE A 141 6.11 -0.56 -7.45
C PHE A 141 5.87 0.91 -7.07
N ALA A 142 6.65 1.83 -7.61
CA ALA A 142 6.45 3.27 -7.43
C ALA A 142 5.11 3.74 -8.04
N GLY A 143 4.75 3.25 -9.23
CA GLY A 143 3.45 3.50 -9.86
C GLY A 143 2.29 2.96 -9.02
N LEU A 144 2.42 1.73 -8.51
CA LEU A 144 1.41 1.13 -7.62
C LEU A 144 1.24 1.94 -6.34
N LEU A 145 2.33 2.36 -5.71
CA LEU A 145 2.33 3.22 -4.52
C LEU A 145 1.67 4.57 -4.80
N SER A 146 2.02 5.20 -5.92
CA SER A 146 1.43 6.47 -6.34
C SER A 146 -0.07 6.36 -6.59
N LEU A 147 -0.50 5.24 -7.20
CA LEU A 147 -1.92 4.93 -7.39
C LEU A 147 -2.64 4.76 -6.04
N VAL A 148 -2.04 4.03 -5.10
CA VAL A 148 -2.64 3.74 -3.79
C VAL A 148 -2.61 4.95 -2.87
N GLY A 149 -1.51 5.72 -2.84
CA GLY A 149 -1.30 6.84 -1.91
C GLY A 149 -1.78 8.20 -2.43
N ASN A 150 -2.15 8.33 -3.70
CA ASN A 150 -2.49 9.60 -4.36
C ASN A 150 -1.36 10.66 -4.25
N THR A 151 -0.12 10.22 -4.22
CA THR A 151 1.09 11.05 -4.10
C THR A 151 2.17 10.43 -4.96
N HIS A 152 2.95 11.26 -5.65
CA HIS A 152 4.03 10.76 -6.52
C HIS A 152 5.21 10.29 -5.68
N VAL A 153 5.62 9.03 -5.90
CA VAL A 153 6.85 8.43 -5.35
C VAL A 153 7.61 7.82 -6.51
N ALA A 154 8.86 8.21 -6.70
CA ALA A 154 9.69 7.68 -7.78
C ALA A 154 10.52 6.46 -7.35
N ASP A 155 11.00 6.41 -6.09
CA ASP A 155 11.82 5.31 -5.57
C ASP A 155 11.30 4.78 -4.23
N SER A 156 10.40 3.80 -4.29
CA SER A 156 9.79 3.19 -3.11
C SER A 156 10.71 2.24 -2.33
N ALA A 157 11.75 1.72 -2.99
CA ALA A 157 12.60 0.65 -2.47
C ALA A 157 14.02 1.11 -2.15
N SER A 158 14.29 2.43 -2.13
CA SER A 158 15.61 2.94 -1.77
C SER A 158 16.00 2.54 -0.35
N GLY A 159 17.22 2.03 -0.19
CA GLY A 159 17.85 1.68 1.08
C GLY A 159 18.66 2.83 1.70
N MET A 160 18.48 4.08 1.23
CA MET A 160 19.09 5.26 1.84
C MET A 160 18.01 6.28 2.18
N ARG A 161 17.81 6.55 3.46
CA ARG A 161 16.77 7.47 3.94
C ARG A 161 17.24 8.26 5.16
N VAL A 162 16.64 9.43 5.32
CA VAL A 162 16.70 10.25 6.54
C VAL A 162 15.28 10.49 7.01
N LEU A 163 15.00 10.34 8.29
CA LEU A 163 13.66 10.51 8.85
C LEU A 163 13.70 11.08 10.27
N ARG A 164 12.65 11.77 10.68
CA ARG A 164 12.44 12.18 12.06
C ARG A 164 12.15 10.95 12.94
N ARG A 165 12.65 10.94 14.15
CA ARG A 165 12.33 9.87 15.12
C ARG A 165 10.82 9.74 15.36
N GLU A 166 10.12 10.84 15.46
CA GLU A 166 8.66 10.88 15.67
C GLU A 166 7.90 10.25 14.50
N ALA A 167 8.37 10.47 13.28
CA ALA A 167 7.78 9.83 12.10
C ALA A 167 7.97 8.31 12.12
N LEU A 168 9.12 7.80 12.60
CA LEU A 168 9.34 6.37 12.72
C LEU A 168 8.30 5.69 13.64
N ILE A 169 7.92 6.34 14.72
CA ILE A 169 6.93 5.80 15.66
C ILE A 169 5.58 5.59 14.98
N GLN A 170 5.17 6.52 14.12
CA GLN A 170 3.92 6.42 13.35
C GLN A 170 3.99 5.34 12.26
N LEU A 171 5.19 5.02 11.78
CA LEU A 171 5.41 4.02 10.73
C LEU A 171 5.36 2.57 11.25
N TYR A 172 5.49 2.34 12.54
CA TYR A 172 5.41 0.99 13.11
C TYR A 172 3.97 0.41 13.07
N PRO A 173 3.86 -0.93 13.01
CA PRO A 173 4.89 -1.96 12.89
C PRO A 173 5.44 -2.10 11.47
N LEU A 174 6.74 -2.32 11.31
CA LEU A 174 7.41 -2.56 10.05
C LEU A 174 7.93 -4.01 9.95
N PRO A 175 7.97 -4.62 8.75
CA PRO A 175 8.39 -6.01 8.57
C PRO A 175 9.88 -6.22 8.81
N ASP A 176 10.29 -7.46 9.13
CA ASP A 176 11.66 -7.82 9.40
C ASP A 176 12.54 -8.03 8.15
N GLY A 177 11.92 -8.26 6.99
CA GLY A 177 12.63 -8.59 5.75
C GLY A 177 12.95 -7.39 4.85
N LEU A 178 13.35 -7.70 3.60
CA LEU A 178 13.70 -6.70 2.57
C LEU A 178 12.53 -5.80 2.16
N GLN A 179 11.29 -6.21 2.44
CA GLN A 179 10.09 -5.41 2.19
C GLN A 179 9.92 -4.24 3.20
N PHE A 180 10.88 -4.01 4.07
CA PHE A 180 10.90 -2.92 5.05
C PHE A 180 10.72 -1.55 4.40
N THR A 181 11.51 -1.24 3.37
CA THR A 181 11.47 0.08 2.70
C THR A 181 10.20 0.31 1.90
N PRO A 182 9.66 -0.65 1.11
CA PRO A 182 8.34 -0.50 0.50
C PRO A 182 7.20 -0.35 1.52
N ALA A 183 7.24 -1.10 2.64
CA ALA A 183 6.26 -0.96 3.71
C ALA A 183 6.31 0.42 4.36
N MET A 184 7.53 0.92 4.65
CA MET A 184 7.74 2.26 5.19
C MET A 184 7.18 3.34 4.27
N SER A 185 7.45 3.27 2.95
CA SER A 185 6.91 4.23 1.97
C SER A 185 5.38 4.17 1.91
N THR A 186 4.80 2.96 1.89
CA THR A 186 3.34 2.79 1.84
C THR A 186 2.68 3.41 3.08
N ARG A 187 3.23 3.14 4.27
CA ARG A 187 2.69 3.70 5.52
C ARG A 187 2.84 5.20 5.59
N ALA A 188 4.02 5.74 5.23
CA ALA A 188 4.26 7.18 5.22
C ALA A 188 3.24 7.94 4.34
N LEU A 189 2.85 7.34 3.19
CA LEU A 189 1.80 7.89 2.35
C LEU A 189 0.42 7.90 3.02
N HIS A 190 0.09 6.84 3.74
CA HIS A 190 -1.21 6.71 4.41
C HIS A 190 -1.29 7.55 5.70
N GLU A 191 -0.21 7.63 6.46
CA GLU A 191 -0.08 8.49 7.66
C GLU A 191 0.08 9.97 7.29
N GLN A 192 0.06 10.31 6.00
CA GLN A 192 0.20 11.68 5.49
C GLN A 192 1.50 12.37 5.90
N LEU A 193 2.54 11.60 6.16
CA LEU A 193 3.85 12.12 6.45
C LEU A 193 4.42 12.86 5.23
N LYS A 194 5.08 13.98 5.48
CA LYS A 194 5.71 14.76 4.42
C LYS A 194 6.95 14.06 3.92
N MET A 195 6.85 13.42 2.73
CA MET A 195 7.96 12.76 2.07
C MET A 195 8.53 13.63 0.95
N ILE A 196 9.83 13.68 0.86
CA ILE A 196 10.56 14.27 -0.27
C ILE A 196 11.61 13.29 -0.80
N GLU A 197 12.01 13.48 -2.05
CA GLU A 197 13.06 12.70 -2.69
C GLU A 197 14.25 13.61 -3.03
N VAL A 198 15.45 13.16 -2.67
CA VAL A 198 16.71 13.80 -3.05
C VAL A 198 17.40 12.89 -4.06
N PRO A 199 17.73 13.37 -5.27
CA PRO A 199 18.44 12.57 -6.25
C PRO A 199 19.80 12.11 -5.76
N ILE A 200 20.09 10.82 -5.90
CA ILE A 200 21.40 10.25 -5.58
C ILE A 200 21.93 9.39 -6.72
N PRO A 201 23.25 9.40 -6.97
CA PRO A 201 23.85 8.44 -7.88
C PRO A 201 23.74 7.02 -7.29
N TYR A 202 23.55 6.05 -8.16
CA TYR A 202 23.52 4.64 -7.78
C TYR A 202 24.70 3.91 -8.44
N ARG A 203 25.57 3.33 -7.63
CA ARG A 203 26.70 2.52 -8.10
C ARG A 203 26.37 1.04 -8.07
N GLU A 204 27.05 0.28 -8.91
CA GLU A 204 26.94 -1.17 -8.89
C GLU A 204 27.50 -1.72 -7.56
N ARG A 205 26.81 -2.71 -7.02
CA ARG A 205 27.15 -3.33 -5.74
C ARG A 205 28.47 -4.09 -5.79
N VAL A 206 29.25 -3.96 -4.73
CA VAL A 206 30.41 -4.83 -4.48
C VAL A 206 29.92 -6.19 -3.97
N GLY A 207 29.94 -7.22 -4.84
CA GLY A 207 29.53 -8.59 -4.49
C GLY A 207 28.19 -9.07 -5.08
N ARG A 208 27.79 -10.30 -4.74
CA ARG A 208 26.56 -10.91 -5.30
C ARG A 208 25.31 -10.35 -4.65
N SER A 209 24.30 -10.04 -5.47
CA SER A 209 22.98 -9.62 -4.98
C SER A 209 22.30 -10.76 -4.23
N LYS A 210 21.82 -10.48 -3.02
CA LYS A 210 20.99 -11.39 -2.21
C LYS A 210 19.50 -11.32 -2.61
N LEU A 211 19.11 -10.36 -3.47
CA LEU A 211 17.74 -10.15 -3.94
C LEU A 211 17.37 -11.13 -5.06
N SER A 212 16.28 -11.86 -4.86
CA SER A 212 15.61 -12.65 -5.89
C SER A 212 14.47 -11.84 -6.50
N VAL A 213 14.60 -11.44 -7.77
CA VAL A 213 13.65 -10.54 -8.44
C VAL A 213 12.19 -11.03 -8.32
N LEU A 214 11.93 -12.32 -8.55
CA LEU A 214 10.57 -12.87 -8.49
C LEU A 214 10.06 -13.04 -7.05
N ARG A 215 10.87 -13.65 -6.17
CA ARG A 215 10.45 -13.94 -4.79
C ARG A 215 10.27 -12.66 -3.98
N ASP A 216 11.23 -11.75 -4.06
CA ASP A 216 11.19 -10.52 -3.29
C ASP A 216 10.23 -9.52 -3.93
N GLY A 217 10.08 -9.52 -5.27
CA GLY A 217 9.04 -8.79 -5.97
C GLY A 217 7.62 -9.20 -5.52
N ALA A 218 7.36 -10.50 -5.41
CA ALA A 218 6.07 -10.99 -4.90
C ALA A 218 5.84 -10.59 -3.43
N ARG A 219 6.88 -10.61 -2.60
CA ARG A 219 6.81 -10.12 -1.20
C ARG A 219 6.52 -8.62 -1.13
N PHE A 220 7.16 -7.82 -1.98
CA PHE A 220 6.93 -6.37 -2.05
C PHE A 220 5.50 -6.08 -2.48
N LEU A 221 5.02 -6.73 -3.54
CA LEU A 221 3.64 -6.59 -4.00
C LEU A 221 2.64 -6.95 -2.89
N LYS A 222 2.82 -8.12 -2.26
CA LYS A 222 1.99 -8.54 -1.13
C LYS A 222 1.99 -7.49 -0.01
N THR A 223 3.16 -6.99 0.38
CA THR A 223 3.29 -6.00 1.45
C THR A 223 2.57 -4.70 1.10
N ILE A 224 2.79 -4.16 -0.11
CA ILE A 224 2.14 -2.92 -0.56
C ILE A 224 0.61 -3.09 -0.56
N ILE A 225 0.09 -4.19 -1.14
CA ILE A 225 -1.36 -4.45 -1.22
C ILE A 225 -1.95 -4.58 0.20
N TRP A 226 -1.36 -5.42 1.06
CA TRP A 226 -1.90 -5.63 2.41
C TRP A 226 -1.81 -4.37 3.27
N THR A 227 -0.71 -3.62 3.18
CA THR A 227 -0.60 -2.34 3.89
C THR A 227 -1.65 -1.35 3.37
N ALA A 228 -1.82 -1.24 2.06
CA ALA A 228 -2.82 -0.35 1.49
C ALA A 228 -4.27 -0.75 1.85
N LEU A 229 -4.56 -2.06 1.89
CA LEU A 229 -5.87 -2.58 2.33
C LEU A 229 -6.14 -2.31 3.82
N SER A 230 -5.10 -2.22 4.65
CA SER A 230 -5.27 -1.90 6.07
C SER A 230 -5.51 -0.42 6.35
N TYR A 231 -5.31 0.47 5.35
CA TYR A 231 -5.54 1.91 5.49
C TYR A 231 -6.71 2.43 4.64
N ASN A 232 -6.82 1.99 3.39
CA ASN A 232 -7.87 2.44 2.47
C ASN A 232 -8.33 1.29 1.55
N PRO A 233 -9.05 0.30 2.10
CA PRO A 233 -9.51 -0.85 1.33
C PRO A 233 -10.48 -0.46 0.20
N VAL A 234 -11.28 0.58 0.38
CA VAL A 234 -12.24 1.00 -0.66
C VAL A 234 -11.56 1.50 -1.93
N ARG A 235 -10.33 2.01 -1.83
CA ARG A 235 -9.61 2.45 -3.03
C ARG A 235 -9.21 1.28 -3.91
N ILE A 236 -8.65 0.23 -3.34
CA ILE A 236 -8.21 -0.96 -4.09
C ILE A 236 -9.42 -1.79 -4.55
N LEU A 237 -10.24 -2.20 -3.59
CA LEU A 237 -11.41 -3.04 -3.87
C LEU A 237 -12.48 -2.28 -4.66
N GLY A 238 -12.68 -1.00 -4.37
CA GLY A 238 -13.63 -0.15 -5.09
C GLY A 238 -13.22 0.06 -6.55
N LEU A 239 -11.95 0.36 -6.85
CA LEU A 239 -11.47 0.46 -8.23
C LEU A 239 -11.57 -0.87 -8.97
N LEU A 240 -11.23 -1.98 -8.32
CA LEU A 240 -11.40 -3.31 -8.90
C LEU A 240 -12.88 -3.61 -9.18
N GLY A 241 -13.77 -3.35 -8.22
CA GLY A 241 -15.20 -3.53 -8.37
C GLY A 241 -15.79 -2.67 -9.50
N LEU A 242 -15.38 -1.39 -9.57
CA LEU A 242 -15.81 -0.49 -10.67
C LEU A 242 -15.28 -0.96 -12.03
N GLY A 243 -14.06 -1.47 -12.11
CA GLY A 243 -13.52 -2.07 -13.34
C GLY A 243 -14.36 -3.27 -13.79
N MET A 244 -14.72 -4.17 -12.87
CA MET A 244 -15.60 -5.29 -13.16
C MET A 244 -17.00 -4.84 -13.63
N LEU A 245 -17.57 -3.82 -12.97
CA LEU A 245 -18.83 -3.23 -13.37
C LEU A 245 -18.78 -2.59 -14.77
N ALA A 246 -17.67 -1.92 -15.09
CA ALA A 246 -17.48 -1.36 -16.43
C ALA A 246 -17.43 -2.44 -17.50
N VAL A 247 -16.77 -3.57 -17.26
CA VAL A 247 -16.77 -4.74 -18.15
C VAL A 247 -18.19 -5.31 -18.30
N ALA A 248 -18.91 -5.48 -17.20
CA ALA A 248 -20.29 -5.95 -17.21
C ALA A 248 -21.20 -5.01 -18.00
N ALA A 249 -21.07 -3.70 -17.79
CA ALA A 249 -21.82 -2.67 -18.50
C ALA A 249 -21.51 -2.69 -20.01
N PHE A 250 -20.24 -2.79 -20.38
CA PHE A 250 -19.83 -2.86 -21.79
C PHE A 250 -20.46 -4.06 -22.50
N ILE A 251 -20.36 -5.25 -21.89
CA ILE A 251 -20.98 -6.47 -22.45
C ILE A 251 -22.51 -6.32 -22.48
N GLY A 252 -23.13 -5.83 -21.40
CA GLY A 252 -24.54 -5.62 -21.30
C GLY A 252 -25.11 -4.67 -22.37
N LEU A 253 -24.42 -3.53 -22.58
CA LEU A 253 -24.78 -2.59 -23.65
C LEU A 253 -24.62 -3.21 -25.02
N GLY A 254 -23.61 -4.03 -25.28
CA GLY A 254 -23.47 -4.79 -26.53
C GLY A 254 -24.61 -5.77 -26.75
N LEU A 255 -25.03 -6.49 -25.70
CA LEU A 255 -26.21 -7.41 -25.77
C LEU A 255 -27.51 -6.64 -25.97
N MET A 256 -27.68 -5.49 -25.34
CA MET A 256 -28.87 -4.62 -25.58
C MET A 256 -28.87 -4.08 -27.01
N GLY A 257 -27.72 -3.63 -27.53
CA GLY A 257 -27.59 -3.19 -28.92
C GLY A 257 -27.95 -4.30 -29.90
N ALA A 258 -27.46 -5.53 -29.70
CA ALA A 258 -27.83 -6.70 -30.49
C ALA A 258 -29.34 -6.93 -30.49
N ARG A 259 -30.00 -6.77 -29.34
CA ARG A 259 -31.45 -6.88 -29.21
C ARG A 259 -32.20 -5.81 -29.99
N VAL A 260 -31.73 -4.56 -29.96
CA VAL A 260 -32.34 -3.44 -30.72
C VAL A 260 -32.18 -3.67 -32.23
N TRP A 261 -31.08 -4.28 -32.68
CA TRP A 261 -30.86 -4.65 -34.10
C TRP A 261 -31.62 -5.90 -34.53
N GLY A 262 -32.53 -6.42 -33.70
CA GLY A 262 -33.41 -7.50 -34.06
C GLY A 262 -32.88 -8.90 -33.78
N ILE A 263 -31.73 -9.05 -33.14
CA ILE A 263 -31.20 -10.34 -32.72
C ILE A 263 -31.98 -10.80 -31.49
N THR A 264 -32.95 -11.67 -31.69
CA THR A 264 -33.85 -12.15 -30.61
C THR A 264 -33.33 -13.39 -29.91
N THR A 265 -32.41 -14.14 -30.52
CA THR A 265 -31.80 -15.36 -29.97
C THR A 265 -30.30 -15.22 -29.90
N LEU A 266 -29.71 -15.68 -28.81
CA LEU A 266 -28.23 -15.62 -28.62
C LEU A 266 -27.58 -16.85 -29.25
N GLY A 267 -26.55 -16.63 -30.06
CA GLY A 267 -25.60 -17.68 -30.40
C GLY A 267 -24.64 -17.98 -29.21
N SER A 268 -23.76 -18.95 -29.38
CA SER A 268 -22.83 -19.40 -28.32
C SER A 268 -22.05 -18.26 -27.67
N TRP A 269 -21.50 -17.33 -28.44
CA TRP A 269 -20.78 -16.15 -27.93
C TRP A 269 -21.68 -15.17 -27.17
N GLY A 270 -22.93 -15.04 -27.60
CA GLY A 270 -23.91 -14.21 -26.91
C GLY A 270 -24.30 -14.80 -25.55
N VAL A 271 -24.47 -16.12 -25.44
CA VAL A 271 -24.71 -16.81 -24.16
C VAL A 271 -23.53 -16.66 -23.23
N PHE A 272 -22.28 -16.86 -23.75
CA PHE A 272 -21.08 -16.64 -22.96
C PHE A 272 -20.95 -15.19 -22.45
N GLY A 273 -21.23 -14.22 -23.34
CA GLY A 273 -21.26 -12.80 -22.96
C GLY A 273 -22.32 -12.49 -21.90
N ALA A 274 -23.51 -13.07 -22.01
CA ALA A 274 -24.59 -12.92 -21.01
C ALA A 274 -24.16 -13.45 -19.63
N PHE A 275 -23.55 -14.62 -19.60
CA PHE A 275 -23.00 -15.20 -18.36
C PHE A 275 -21.85 -14.35 -17.80
N ALA A 276 -20.93 -13.89 -18.65
CA ALA A 276 -19.84 -13.01 -18.24
C ALA A 276 -20.37 -11.69 -17.65
N ALA A 277 -21.38 -11.07 -18.28
CA ALA A 277 -22.00 -9.84 -17.77
C ALA A 277 -22.59 -10.04 -16.36
N LEU A 278 -23.26 -11.18 -16.14
CA LEU A 278 -23.83 -11.53 -14.83
C LEU A 278 -22.70 -11.69 -13.78
N VAL A 279 -21.68 -12.47 -14.10
CA VAL A 279 -20.58 -12.75 -13.18
C VAL A 279 -19.83 -11.46 -12.83
N PHE A 280 -19.42 -10.68 -13.84
CA PHE A 280 -18.71 -9.42 -13.61
C PHE A 280 -19.59 -8.38 -12.90
N GLY A 281 -20.90 -8.35 -13.20
CA GLY A 281 -21.83 -7.43 -12.56
C GLY A 281 -21.99 -7.71 -11.07
N VAL A 282 -22.33 -8.95 -10.72
CA VAL A 282 -22.49 -9.36 -9.31
C VAL A 282 -21.16 -9.26 -8.55
N SER A 283 -20.08 -9.79 -9.12
CA SER A 283 -18.77 -9.72 -8.49
C SER A 283 -18.29 -8.29 -8.31
N GLY A 284 -18.54 -7.41 -9.29
CA GLY A 284 -18.17 -6.00 -9.21
C GLY A 284 -18.84 -5.28 -8.05
N VAL A 285 -20.15 -5.46 -7.89
CA VAL A 285 -20.88 -4.91 -6.73
C VAL A 285 -20.38 -5.53 -5.41
N SER A 286 -20.19 -6.84 -5.39
CA SER A 286 -19.71 -7.54 -4.18
C SER A 286 -18.35 -7.03 -3.71
N VAL A 287 -17.39 -6.89 -4.64
CA VAL A 287 -16.03 -6.40 -4.33
C VAL A 287 -16.05 -4.93 -3.92
N PHE A 288 -16.88 -4.10 -4.58
CA PHE A 288 -17.05 -2.71 -4.20
C PHE A 288 -17.65 -2.57 -2.78
N ALA A 289 -18.72 -3.29 -2.49
CA ALA A 289 -19.39 -3.29 -1.21
C ALA A 289 -18.48 -3.82 -0.09
N LEU A 290 -17.66 -4.85 -0.38
CA LEU A 290 -16.64 -5.36 0.52
C LEU A 290 -15.60 -4.28 0.86
N GLY A 291 -15.16 -3.50 -0.15
CA GLY A 291 -14.26 -2.38 0.04
C GLY A 291 -14.86 -1.31 0.96
N ALA A 292 -16.13 -0.97 0.80
CA ALA A 292 -16.85 -0.04 1.66
C ALA A 292 -16.96 -0.54 3.10
N THR A 293 -17.29 -1.82 3.29
CA THR A 293 -17.40 -2.47 4.61
C THR A 293 -16.04 -2.47 5.33
N PHE A 294 -14.96 -2.84 4.63
CA PHE A 294 -13.62 -2.81 5.22
C PHE A 294 -13.15 -1.39 5.52
N ASN A 295 -13.50 -0.41 4.69
CA ASN A 295 -13.17 0.98 4.97
C ASN A 295 -13.84 1.46 6.28
N TYR A 296 -15.06 1.03 6.53
CA TYR A 296 -15.76 1.29 7.78
C TYR A 296 -15.04 0.62 8.97
N LEU A 297 -14.63 -0.65 8.85
CA LEU A 297 -13.86 -1.37 9.87
C LEU A 297 -12.53 -0.66 10.18
N VAL A 298 -11.79 -0.23 9.14
CA VAL A 298 -10.53 0.50 9.33
C VAL A 298 -10.76 1.77 10.14
N THR A 299 -11.84 2.50 9.92
CA THR A 299 -12.15 3.71 10.72
C THR A 299 -12.45 3.43 12.18
N LEU A 300 -13.00 2.25 12.50
CA LEU A 300 -13.26 1.86 13.89
C LEU A 300 -11.98 1.54 14.67
N PHE A 301 -10.97 0.98 14.00
CA PHE A 301 -9.74 0.52 14.64
C PHE A 301 -8.57 1.53 14.57
N HIS A 302 -8.68 2.57 13.76
CA HIS A 302 -7.66 3.62 13.67
C HIS A 302 -8.03 4.82 14.53
N SER A 303 -7.12 5.19 15.43
CA SER A 303 -7.26 6.37 16.29
C SER A 303 -6.93 7.71 15.60
N GLY A 304 -6.50 7.68 14.33
CA GLY A 304 -6.10 8.85 13.54
C GLY A 304 -7.01 9.12 12.33
N ALA A 305 -6.84 10.28 11.70
CA ALA A 305 -7.57 10.64 10.49
C ALA A 305 -7.12 9.78 9.31
N VAL A 306 -7.88 8.75 8.96
CA VAL A 306 -7.61 7.86 7.82
C VAL A 306 -8.15 8.51 6.53
N ARG A 307 -7.36 8.49 5.45
CA ARG A 307 -7.85 8.88 4.13
C ARG A 307 -8.93 7.91 3.67
N GLN A 308 -10.14 8.41 3.53
CA GLN A 308 -11.32 7.61 3.17
C GLN A 308 -11.73 7.84 1.71
N GLY A 309 -12.35 6.81 1.12
CA GLY A 309 -12.93 6.90 -0.22
C GLY A 309 -11.95 6.67 -1.36
N LEU A 310 -12.50 6.49 -2.55
CA LEU A 310 -11.76 6.19 -3.80
C LEU A 310 -10.68 7.25 -4.12
N PHE A 311 -10.94 8.51 -3.80
CA PHE A 311 -10.06 9.64 -4.08
C PHE A 311 -9.46 10.27 -2.81
N GLY A 312 -9.46 9.56 -1.69
CA GLY A 312 -9.00 10.06 -0.40
C GLY A 312 -9.93 11.06 0.27
N LYS A 313 -11.12 11.27 -0.31
CA LYS A 313 -12.23 12.06 0.25
C LYS A 313 -13.54 11.33 -0.06
N PRO A 314 -14.55 11.39 0.82
CA PRO A 314 -15.87 10.88 0.49
C PRO A 314 -16.47 11.69 -0.68
N VAL A 315 -16.95 10.97 -1.71
CA VAL A 315 -17.55 11.59 -2.91
C VAL A 315 -18.99 12.00 -2.64
N PHE A 316 -19.67 11.32 -1.72
CA PHE A 316 -21.07 11.54 -1.35
C PHE A 316 -21.19 11.97 0.10
N ASN A 317 -22.14 12.87 0.39
CA ASN A 317 -22.51 13.25 1.73
C ASN A 317 -24.05 13.13 1.88
N PRO A 318 -24.59 12.17 2.62
CA PRO A 318 -23.88 11.13 3.37
C PRO A 318 -23.16 10.10 2.47
N PRO A 319 -22.21 9.32 3.01
CA PRO A 319 -21.47 8.31 2.27
C PRO A 319 -22.39 7.28 1.58
N LEU A 320 -21.95 6.76 0.43
CA LEU A 320 -22.74 5.88 -0.44
C LEU A 320 -23.26 4.61 0.26
N ASP A 321 -22.50 4.09 1.21
CA ASP A 321 -22.84 2.93 2.01
C ASP A 321 -24.14 3.10 2.83
N ARG A 322 -24.47 4.32 3.25
CA ARG A 322 -25.76 4.61 3.90
C ARG A 322 -26.97 4.41 2.98
N HIS A 323 -26.74 4.50 1.69
CA HIS A 323 -27.78 4.33 0.68
C HIS A 323 -27.97 2.88 0.23
N PHE A 324 -27.06 1.96 0.56
CA PHE A 324 -27.13 0.55 0.13
C PHE A 324 -28.43 -0.14 0.51
N GLY A 325 -29.04 0.21 1.64
CA GLY A 325 -30.31 -0.39 2.09
C GLY A 325 -31.46 -0.15 1.09
N TRP A 326 -31.79 1.12 0.84
CA TRP A 326 -32.89 1.45 -0.09
C TRP A 326 -32.54 1.12 -1.55
N MET A 327 -31.27 1.28 -1.96
CA MET A 327 -30.80 0.87 -3.29
C MET A 327 -30.97 -0.64 -3.49
N GLY A 328 -30.63 -1.44 -2.47
CA GLY A 328 -30.79 -2.88 -2.49
C GLY A 328 -32.25 -3.31 -2.60
N LEU A 329 -33.14 -2.64 -1.84
CA LEU A 329 -34.58 -2.89 -1.95
C LEU A 329 -35.13 -2.54 -3.34
N LEU A 330 -34.78 -1.37 -3.87
CA LEU A 330 -35.25 -0.92 -5.18
C LEU A 330 -34.75 -1.83 -6.31
N THR A 331 -33.45 -2.19 -6.30
CA THR A 331 -32.89 -3.07 -7.33
C THR A 331 -33.44 -4.49 -7.22
N GLY A 332 -33.56 -5.04 -6.01
CA GLY A 332 -34.14 -6.35 -5.78
C GLY A 332 -35.63 -6.42 -6.22
N PHE A 333 -36.41 -5.41 -5.87
CA PHE A 333 -37.81 -5.32 -6.29
C PHE A 333 -37.93 -5.19 -7.82
N GLY A 334 -37.13 -4.32 -8.45
CA GLY A 334 -37.10 -4.21 -9.91
C GLY A 334 -36.71 -5.52 -10.59
N GLY A 335 -35.78 -6.28 -10.02
CA GLY A 335 -35.41 -7.61 -10.51
C GLY A 335 -36.56 -8.63 -10.40
N LEU A 336 -37.28 -8.61 -9.27
CA LEU A 336 -38.46 -9.46 -9.08
C LEU A 336 -39.58 -9.12 -10.10
N VAL A 337 -39.85 -7.83 -10.32
CA VAL A 337 -40.83 -7.38 -11.31
C VAL A 337 -40.46 -7.87 -12.70
N LEU A 338 -39.19 -7.75 -13.11
CA LEU A 338 -38.71 -8.29 -14.39
C LEU A 338 -38.84 -9.81 -14.47
N GLY A 339 -38.57 -10.53 -13.39
CA GLY A 339 -38.73 -11.98 -13.31
C GLY A 339 -40.16 -12.41 -13.49
N VAL A 340 -41.10 -11.77 -12.76
CA VAL A 340 -42.53 -12.03 -12.88
C VAL A 340 -43.08 -11.67 -14.29
N ALA A 341 -42.65 -10.53 -14.83
CA ALA A 341 -42.99 -10.14 -16.19
C ALA A 341 -42.50 -11.16 -17.23
N SER A 342 -41.27 -11.66 -17.06
CA SER A 342 -40.70 -12.71 -17.92
C SER A 342 -41.49 -14.00 -17.85
N MET A 343 -41.92 -14.39 -16.65
CA MET A 343 -42.76 -15.56 -16.43
C MET A 343 -44.14 -15.39 -17.12
N ALA A 344 -44.80 -14.24 -16.95
CA ALA A 344 -46.06 -13.92 -17.58
C ALA A 344 -45.97 -13.94 -19.12
N LEU A 345 -44.89 -13.38 -19.71
CA LEU A 345 -44.63 -13.44 -21.13
C LEU A 345 -44.42 -14.89 -21.63
N GLY A 346 -43.71 -15.70 -20.85
CA GLY A 346 -43.54 -17.13 -21.16
C GLY A 346 -44.82 -17.91 -21.16
N LEU A 347 -45.71 -17.66 -20.17
CA LEU A 347 -47.05 -18.27 -20.12
C LEU A 347 -47.95 -17.82 -21.28
N ASN A 348 -47.74 -16.62 -21.81
CA ASN A 348 -48.44 -16.10 -23.01
C ASN A 348 -47.79 -16.56 -24.33
N GLY A 349 -46.96 -17.62 -24.31
CA GLY A 349 -46.42 -18.26 -25.52
C GLY A 349 -45.14 -17.66 -26.07
N TRP A 350 -44.47 -16.76 -25.36
CA TRP A 350 -43.16 -16.27 -25.78
C TRP A 350 -42.12 -17.37 -25.57
N PRO A 351 -41.30 -17.69 -26.60
CA PRO A 351 -40.27 -18.70 -26.43
C PRO A 351 -39.17 -18.18 -25.46
N VAL A 352 -38.73 -19.06 -24.58
CA VAL A 352 -37.71 -18.75 -23.57
C VAL A 352 -36.46 -18.13 -24.21
N ALA A 353 -36.12 -18.56 -25.43
CA ALA A 353 -35.01 -17.99 -26.20
C ALA A 353 -35.16 -16.49 -26.51
N ARG A 354 -36.34 -15.90 -26.39
CA ARG A 354 -36.56 -14.45 -26.52
C ARG A 354 -36.57 -13.71 -25.19
N LEU A 355 -36.67 -14.42 -24.08
CA LEU A 355 -36.75 -13.85 -22.72
C LEU A 355 -35.41 -13.69 -22.02
N TRP A 356 -34.30 -14.12 -22.66
CA TRP A 356 -32.99 -14.16 -22.06
C TRP A 356 -32.55 -12.82 -21.45
N LEU A 357 -32.86 -11.68 -22.09
CA LEU A 357 -32.47 -10.35 -21.60
C LEU A 357 -33.22 -9.99 -20.32
N TYR A 358 -34.50 -10.28 -20.26
CA TYR A 358 -35.36 -10.00 -19.09
C TYR A 358 -34.98 -10.92 -17.92
N LEU A 359 -34.74 -12.20 -18.20
CA LEU A 359 -34.35 -13.19 -17.20
C LEU A 359 -32.93 -12.84 -16.63
N LEU A 360 -32.00 -12.53 -17.52
CA LEU A 360 -30.64 -12.14 -17.11
C LEU A 360 -30.66 -10.84 -16.31
N GLY A 361 -31.35 -9.80 -16.80
CA GLY A 361 -31.50 -8.52 -16.13
C GLY A 361 -32.19 -8.65 -14.78
N GLY A 362 -33.26 -9.44 -14.72
CA GLY A 362 -33.96 -9.75 -13.48
C GLY A 362 -33.06 -10.44 -12.45
N ALA A 363 -32.35 -11.49 -12.87
CA ALA A 363 -31.42 -12.21 -12.00
C ALA A 363 -30.27 -11.30 -11.50
N LEU A 364 -29.71 -10.51 -12.41
CA LEU A 364 -28.65 -9.56 -12.04
C LEU A 364 -29.15 -8.56 -10.99
N LEU A 365 -30.32 -7.95 -11.20
CA LEU A 365 -30.90 -6.97 -10.27
C LEU A 365 -31.23 -7.58 -8.90
N VAL A 366 -31.79 -8.82 -8.87
CA VAL A 366 -32.06 -9.52 -7.61
C VAL A 366 -30.79 -9.80 -6.85
N LEU A 367 -29.75 -10.34 -7.51
CA LEU A 367 -28.49 -10.66 -6.88
C LEU A 367 -27.74 -9.41 -6.40
N VAL A 368 -27.74 -8.34 -7.20
CA VAL A 368 -27.17 -7.05 -6.81
C VAL A 368 -27.94 -6.46 -5.63
N GLY A 369 -29.26 -6.48 -5.68
CA GLY A 369 -30.10 -5.99 -4.60
C GLY A 369 -29.87 -6.73 -3.28
N LEU A 370 -29.78 -8.05 -3.33
CA LEU A 370 -29.45 -8.88 -2.17
C LEU A 370 -28.07 -8.56 -1.60
N GLN A 371 -27.06 -8.41 -2.48
CA GLN A 371 -25.71 -8.09 -2.07
C GLN A 371 -25.61 -6.73 -1.39
N LEU A 372 -26.30 -5.72 -1.90
CA LEU A 372 -26.34 -4.39 -1.27
C LEU A 372 -27.04 -4.43 0.10
N LEU A 373 -28.15 -5.18 0.22
CA LEU A 373 -28.85 -5.37 1.50
C LEU A 373 -27.98 -6.06 2.53
N ILE A 374 -27.29 -7.15 2.17
CA ILE A 374 -26.38 -7.86 3.06
C ILE A 374 -25.29 -6.90 3.55
N SER A 375 -24.67 -6.17 2.63
CA SER A 375 -23.61 -5.22 2.98
C SER A 375 -24.11 -4.11 3.90
N TRP A 376 -25.31 -3.58 3.64
CA TRP A 376 -25.94 -2.58 4.49
C TRP A 376 -26.20 -3.10 5.91
N ILE A 377 -26.77 -4.31 6.04
CA ILE A 377 -27.02 -4.95 7.35
C ILE A 377 -25.72 -5.13 8.11
N VAL A 378 -24.68 -5.66 7.46
CA VAL A 378 -23.36 -5.86 8.10
C VAL A 378 -22.82 -4.55 8.64
N MET A 379 -22.84 -3.47 7.84
CA MET A 379 -22.34 -2.17 8.28
C MET A 379 -23.16 -1.59 9.44
N ARG A 380 -24.50 -1.75 9.42
CA ARG A 380 -25.36 -1.30 10.52
C ARG A 380 -25.10 -2.04 11.81
N VAL A 381 -24.93 -3.36 11.75
CA VAL A 381 -24.57 -4.16 12.93
C VAL A 381 -23.20 -3.73 13.48
N LEU A 382 -22.22 -3.49 12.63
CA LEU A 382 -20.90 -3.02 13.06
C LEU A 382 -20.98 -1.62 13.69
N GLU A 383 -21.79 -0.72 13.14
CA GLU A 383 -22.01 0.63 13.69
C GLU A 383 -22.62 0.54 15.11
N GLU A 384 -23.66 -0.26 15.27
CA GLU A 384 -24.32 -0.47 16.56
C GLU A 384 -23.37 -1.07 17.62
N LEU A 385 -22.61 -2.10 17.22
CA LEU A 385 -21.63 -2.72 18.12
C LEU A 385 -20.53 -1.73 18.56
N SER A 386 -20.06 -0.87 17.65
CA SER A 386 -19.01 0.11 17.98
C SER A 386 -19.51 1.22 18.91
N GLN A 387 -20.78 1.62 18.78
CA GLN A 387 -21.38 2.66 19.62
C GLN A 387 -21.74 2.14 21.00
N ARG A 388 -22.02 0.85 21.14
CA ARG A 388 -22.45 0.22 22.38
C ARG A 388 -21.45 0.42 23.52
N ASP A 389 -20.18 0.20 23.27
CA ASP A 389 -19.13 0.35 24.28
C ASP A 389 -18.95 1.81 24.70
N ALA A 390 -19.06 2.75 23.76
CA ALA A 390 -18.99 4.18 24.03
C ALA A 390 -20.22 4.68 24.82
N LEU A 391 -21.41 4.18 24.51
CA LEU A 391 -22.65 4.52 25.23
C LEU A 391 -22.64 3.90 26.62
N ALA A 392 -22.23 2.63 26.77
CA ALA A 392 -22.11 1.97 28.04
C ALA A 392 -21.13 2.68 29.01
N ALA A 393 -19.99 3.13 28.47
CA ALA A 393 -19.01 3.93 29.21
C ALA A 393 -19.60 5.29 29.65
N ARG A 394 -20.41 5.91 28.79
CA ARG A 394 -21.08 7.20 29.12
C ARG A 394 -22.15 7.05 30.19
N ASP A 395 -22.93 6.00 30.12
CA ASP A 395 -23.97 5.71 31.13
C ASP A 395 -23.38 5.35 32.52
N GLN A 396 -22.17 4.77 32.54
CA GLN A 396 -21.45 4.48 33.78
C GLN A 396 -20.81 5.70 34.45
N VAL A 397 -20.48 6.73 33.67
CA VAL A 397 -19.86 7.99 34.16
C VAL A 397 -20.93 9.01 34.55
N GLY A 398 -22.17 8.87 34.05
CA GLY A 398 -23.31 9.75 34.35
C GLY A 398 -24.16 9.35 35.53
N SER A 399 -23.78 8.28 36.26
CA SER A 399 -24.34 7.86 37.54
C SER A 399 -23.34 8.08 38.67
#